data_b59afa4e99b9b6c89e9415f5bae67cf5
#
_entry.id   b59afa4e99b9b6c89e9415f5bae67cf5
#
_cell.length_a   1.000
_cell.length_b   1.000
_cell.length_c   1.000
_cell.angle_alpha   90.00
_cell.angle_beta   90.00
_cell.angle_gamma   90.00
#
_symmetry.space_group_name_H-M   'P 1'
#
loop_
_entity.id
_entity.type
_entity.pdbx_description
1 polymer ?
#
loop_
_entity_poly.entity_id
_entity_poly.type
_entity_poly.pdbx_seq_one_letter_code
_entity_poly.pdbx_strand_id
1 'polypeptide(L)'
;MAATAETPARGARWRVRGRAARSPQQLPAWTRALAEGDDAGFFGPGSAVWAVNGALPTLVAGIRALLLQTLHPGAMAGVHDWSRYNEDPLGRLDGTVRWVATTTFGDRRSATAASAFVSRLHERVTGTYTDAAGIERTYAANDEQLLRWVHDAFTEAFLGAHTTWGKPIPGGGDAYVREWAQAGRLMGVTDPPTSVAALHAEMSEFLSEAKVDDRVLETVRFLRRPGLPGLTGVVYPILFGGAVASLAPEYRRLLGLRRPRWPAITLTRIALAVGVVVLGPVSPSERNAHARIARLASRR
;
A
#
# COMPACT_ATOMS: atom_id res chain seq x y z
N MET A 1 56.11 1.19 -18.72
CA MET A 1 54.82 0.98 -19.39
C MET A 1 53.73 1.28 -18.36
N ALA A 2 53.14 2.44 -18.46
CA ALA A 2 52.10 2.92 -17.54
C ALA A 2 50.74 2.56 -18.11
N ALA A 3 49.93 1.83 -17.33
CA ALA A 3 48.55 1.52 -17.67
C ALA A 3 47.63 2.66 -17.17
N THR A 4 47.00 3.33 -18.13
CA THR A 4 46.03 4.39 -17.91
C THR A 4 44.72 3.81 -17.40
N ALA A 5 44.30 4.25 -16.22
CA ALA A 5 42.97 3.96 -15.66
C ALA A 5 41.92 4.83 -16.35
N GLU A 6 40.97 4.20 -17.02
CA GLU A 6 39.78 4.87 -17.56
C GLU A 6 38.77 5.15 -16.43
N THR A 7 38.41 6.42 -16.33
CA THR A 7 37.36 6.92 -15.44
C THR A 7 35.98 6.63 -16.03
N PRO A 8 35.01 6.04 -15.31
CA PRO A 8 33.67 5.83 -15.84
C PRO A 8 32.90 7.14 -15.93
N ALA A 9 32.20 7.30 -17.03
CA ALA A 9 31.46 8.48 -17.46
C ALA A 9 30.33 8.90 -16.57
N ARG A 10 30.20 10.20 -16.43
CA ARG A 10 29.22 10.98 -15.65
C ARG A 10 27.77 10.72 -16.07
N GLY A 11 26.93 10.51 -15.05
CA GLY A 11 25.60 11.06 -14.84
C GLY A 11 24.64 11.19 -16.03
N ALA A 12 23.69 10.24 -16.12
CA ALA A 12 22.47 10.45 -16.89
C ALA A 12 21.64 11.58 -16.24
N ARG A 13 21.60 12.76 -16.87
CA ARG A 13 20.75 13.88 -16.48
C ARG A 13 19.29 13.52 -16.78
N TRP A 14 18.49 13.20 -15.76
CA TRP A 14 17.04 13.07 -15.86
C TRP A 14 16.43 14.44 -16.11
N ARG A 15 16.04 14.71 -17.35
CA ARG A 15 15.25 15.89 -17.69
C ARG A 15 13.83 15.67 -17.21
N VAL A 16 13.39 16.47 -16.22
CA VAL A 16 11.98 16.61 -15.85
C VAL A 16 11.29 17.33 -17.02
N ARG A 17 10.74 16.58 -17.95
CA ARG A 17 9.77 17.11 -18.92
C ARG A 17 8.43 17.26 -18.18
N GLY A 18 7.83 18.46 -18.25
CA GLY A 18 6.49 18.72 -17.75
C GLY A 18 5.54 17.62 -18.25
N ARG A 19 4.78 17.02 -17.35
CA ARG A 19 3.90 15.88 -17.64
C ARG A 19 2.66 16.39 -18.36
N ALA A 20 2.68 16.38 -19.68
CA ALA A 20 1.46 16.10 -20.44
C ALA A 20 0.93 14.72 -19.99
N ALA A 21 -0.39 14.57 -19.90
CA ALA A 21 -1.01 13.28 -19.56
C ALA A 21 -0.35 12.17 -20.39
N ARG A 22 0.20 11.17 -19.73
CA ARG A 22 0.88 10.06 -20.42
C ARG A 22 -0.10 9.47 -21.41
N SER A 23 0.31 9.33 -22.67
CA SER A 23 -0.50 8.63 -23.65
C SER A 23 -0.81 7.22 -23.14
N PRO A 24 -1.95 6.61 -23.49
CA PRO A 24 -2.30 5.25 -23.07
C PRO A 24 -1.18 4.23 -23.30
N GLN A 25 -0.36 4.41 -24.33
CA GLN A 25 0.78 3.54 -24.66
C GLN A 25 1.97 3.68 -23.70
N GLN A 26 2.04 4.75 -22.89
CA GLN A 26 3.09 4.97 -21.89
C GLN A 26 2.76 4.42 -20.51
N LEU A 27 1.54 3.86 -20.33
CA LEU A 27 1.15 3.21 -19.08
C LEU A 27 1.81 1.82 -18.97
N PRO A 28 2.14 1.34 -17.74
CA PRO A 28 2.59 -0.02 -17.52
C PRO A 28 1.63 -1.04 -18.16
N ALA A 29 2.17 -2.16 -18.66
CA ALA A 29 1.35 -3.19 -19.31
C ALA A 29 0.23 -3.71 -18.42
N TRP A 30 0.51 -3.90 -17.12
CA TRP A 30 -0.49 -4.35 -16.15
C TRP A 30 -1.65 -3.35 -15.98
N THR A 31 -1.39 -2.05 -16.06
CA THR A 31 -2.45 -1.02 -16.00
C THR A 31 -3.36 -1.09 -17.23
N ARG A 32 -2.77 -1.29 -18.42
CA ARG A 32 -3.55 -1.46 -19.66
C ARG A 32 -4.40 -2.72 -19.65
N ALA A 33 -3.85 -3.82 -19.09
CA ALA A 33 -4.56 -5.08 -18.97
C ALA A 33 -5.86 -4.99 -18.14
N LEU A 34 -6.03 -3.98 -17.30
CA LEU A 34 -7.28 -3.75 -16.56
C LEU A 34 -8.49 -3.39 -17.47
N ALA A 35 -8.23 -3.00 -18.72
CA ALA A 35 -9.28 -2.80 -19.72
C ALA A 35 -9.79 -4.13 -20.33
N GLU A 36 -9.08 -5.21 -20.12
CA GLU A 36 -9.41 -6.55 -20.62
C GLU A 36 -10.19 -7.34 -19.56
N GLY A 37 -10.70 -8.51 -19.94
CA GLY A 37 -11.44 -9.44 -19.06
C GLY A 37 -12.92 -9.55 -19.39
N ASP A 38 -13.59 -10.49 -18.74
CA ASP A 38 -14.93 -10.99 -19.11
C ASP A 38 -16.00 -10.67 -18.05
N ASP A 39 -15.62 -10.07 -16.93
CA ASP A 39 -16.56 -9.65 -15.88
C ASP A 39 -16.19 -8.28 -15.28
N ALA A 40 -17.09 -7.75 -14.44
CA ALA A 40 -16.93 -6.43 -13.82
C ALA A 40 -15.88 -6.40 -12.69
N GLY A 41 -15.38 -7.56 -12.25
CA GLY A 41 -14.51 -7.68 -11.08
C GLY A 41 -15.28 -8.04 -9.81
N PHE A 42 -14.55 -8.09 -8.69
CA PHE A 42 -15.15 -8.28 -7.36
C PHE A 42 -15.83 -7.01 -6.86
N PHE A 43 -15.33 -5.87 -7.29
CA PHE A 43 -15.82 -4.54 -6.93
C PHE A 43 -16.20 -3.77 -8.21
N GLY A 44 -17.08 -2.80 -8.07
CA GLY A 44 -17.54 -2.01 -9.22
C GLY A 44 -17.65 -0.52 -8.93
N PRO A 45 -18.01 0.27 -9.95
CA PRO A 45 -18.30 1.69 -9.76
C PRO A 45 -19.34 1.91 -8.67
N GLY A 46 -19.06 2.84 -7.75
CA GLY A 46 -19.93 3.14 -6.61
C GLY A 46 -19.72 2.26 -5.39
N SER A 47 -18.82 1.24 -5.43
CA SER A 47 -18.44 0.48 -4.24
C SER A 47 -17.57 1.30 -3.29
N ALA A 48 -17.59 0.94 -2.02
CA ALA A 48 -16.73 1.53 -1.00
C ALA A 48 -15.25 1.31 -1.32
N VAL A 49 -14.89 0.13 -1.84
CA VAL A 49 -13.51 -0.21 -2.24
C VAL A 49 -13.01 0.68 -3.38
N TRP A 50 -13.82 0.95 -4.41
CA TRP A 50 -13.40 1.88 -5.47
C TRP A 50 -13.22 3.29 -4.94
N ALA A 51 -14.15 3.76 -4.07
CA ALA A 51 -14.06 5.09 -3.48
C ALA A 51 -12.77 5.27 -2.66
N VAL A 52 -12.38 4.27 -1.87
CA VAL A 52 -11.20 4.33 -0.99
C VAL A 52 -9.92 4.10 -1.79
N ASN A 53 -9.83 3.00 -2.53
CA ASN A 53 -8.58 2.57 -3.19
C ASN A 53 -8.29 3.37 -4.48
N GLY A 54 -9.29 3.98 -5.09
CA GLY A 54 -9.14 4.85 -6.26
C GLY A 54 -8.70 6.28 -5.94
N ALA A 55 -8.86 6.71 -4.69
CA ALA A 55 -8.63 8.09 -4.29
C ALA A 55 -7.16 8.38 -3.95
N LEU A 56 -6.71 9.61 -4.13
CA LEU A 56 -5.32 10.03 -3.83
C LEU A 56 -4.89 9.87 -2.37
N PRO A 57 -5.75 9.86 -1.33
CA PRO A 57 -5.35 9.49 0.02
C PRO A 57 -4.63 8.14 0.15
N THR A 58 -4.74 7.25 -0.85
CA THR A 58 -3.95 6.00 -0.93
C THR A 58 -2.44 6.21 -0.89
N LEU A 59 -1.94 7.37 -1.31
CA LEU A 59 -0.52 7.73 -1.17
C LEU A 59 -0.10 7.83 0.30
N VAL A 60 -0.97 8.36 1.14
CA VAL A 60 -0.76 8.42 2.60
C VAL A 60 -1.05 7.07 3.24
N ALA A 61 -2.08 6.38 2.76
CA ALA A 61 -2.45 5.04 3.22
C ALA A 61 -1.29 4.04 3.07
N GLY A 62 -0.57 4.07 1.94
CA GLY A 62 0.60 3.23 1.74
C GLY A 62 1.69 3.44 2.80
N ILE A 63 1.96 4.69 3.17
CA ILE A 63 2.92 5.00 4.25
C ILE A 63 2.40 4.50 5.61
N ARG A 64 1.10 4.71 5.91
CA ARG A 64 0.46 4.20 7.13
C ARG A 64 0.53 2.68 7.20
N ALA A 65 0.21 1.99 6.10
CA ALA A 65 0.24 0.53 6.02
C ALA A 65 1.65 -0.01 6.29
N LEU A 66 2.68 0.59 5.67
CA LEU A 66 4.07 0.21 5.92
C LEU A 66 4.46 0.40 7.39
N LEU A 67 4.06 1.51 8.01
CA LEU A 67 4.33 1.77 9.43
C LEU A 67 3.60 0.77 10.34
N LEU A 68 2.32 0.47 10.10
CA LEU A 68 1.56 -0.48 10.91
C LEU A 68 2.08 -1.90 10.75
N GLN A 69 2.38 -2.35 9.54
CA GLN A 69 2.88 -3.70 9.27
C GLN A 69 4.17 -4.02 10.05
N THR A 70 5.02 -3.02 10.33
CA THR A 70 6.26 -3.22 11.08
C THR A 70 6.04 -3.61 12.53
N LEU A 71 4.86 -3.42 13.10
CA LEU A 71 4.59 -3.67 14.53
C LEU A 71 4.50 -5.16 14.86
N HIS A 72 4.17 -6.04 13.92
CA HIS A 72 4.19 -7.48 14.15
C HIS A 72 5.57 -8.05 13.85
N PRO A 73 6.27 -8.65 14.84
CA PRO A 73 7.67 -9.04 14.69
C PRO A 73 7.91 -10.09 13.59
N GLY A 74 6.99 -11.04 13.41
CA GLY A 74 7.07 -12.03 12.32
C GLY A 74 6.88 -11.41 10.92
N ALA A 75 5.92 -10.49 10.76
CA ALA A 75 5.74 -9.78 9.49
C ALA A 75 6.95 -8.88 9.19
N MET A 76 7.50 -8.20 10.21
CA MET A 76 8.71 -7.38 10.06
C MET A 76 9.92 -8.22 9.69
N ALA A 77 10.12 -9.40 10.32
CA ALA A 77 11.19 -10.32 9.97
C ALA A 77 11.11 -10.73 8.49
N GLY A 78 9.93 -11.13 8.00
CA GLY A 78 9.74 -11.47 6.58
C GLY A 78 10.07 -10.33 5.63
N VAL A 79 9.67 -9.10 5.96
CA VAL A 79 10.00 -7.91 5.16
C VAL A 79 11.50 -7.61 5.21
N HIS A 80 12.12 -7.68 6.38
CA HIS A 80 13.53 -7.35 6.57
C HIS A 80 14.46 -8.35 5.90
N ASP A 81 14.19 -9.64 6.07
CA ASP A 81 15.12 -10.69 5.67
C ASP A 81 14.99 -11.03 4.16
N TRP A 82 13.81 -10.81 3.55
CA TRP A 82 13.54 -11.22 2.17
C TRP A 82 13.27 -10.08 1.20
N SER A 83 13.03 -8.87 1.68
CA SER A 83 12.71 -7.75 0.81
C SER A 83 13.91 -6.81 0.67
N ARG A 84 14.28 -6.50 -0.57
CA ARG A 84 15.28 -5.47 -0.88
C ARG A 84 14.71 -4.05 -0.78
N TYR A 85 13.87 -3.78 0.24
CA TYR A 85 13.21 -2.48 0.36
C TYR A 85 14.20 -1.31 0.54
N ASN A 86 15.37 -1.59 1.12
CA ASN A 86 16.44 -0.60 1.28
C ASN A 86 17.19 -0.32 -0.04
N GLU A 87 17.27 -1.31 -0.95
CA GLU A 87 17.99 -1.22 -2.22
C GLU A 87 17.10 -0.72 -3.35
N ASP A 88 15.87 -1.26 -3.45
CA ASP A 88 14.87 -0.92 -4.47
C ASP A 88 13.47 -0.68 -3.86
N PRO A 89 13.28 0.43 -3.11
CA PRO A 89 12.00 0.73 -2.50
C PRO A 89 10.88 0.98 -3.50
N LEU A 90 11.20 1.51 -4.68
CA LEU A 90 10.22 1.81 -5.71
C LEU A 90 9.73 0.55 -6.42
N GLY A 91 10.62 -0.41 -6.70
CA GLY A 91 10.23 -1.71 -7.25
C GLY A 91 9.38 -2.54 -6.27
N ARG A 92 9.71 -2.48 -4.97
CA ARG A 92 8.90 -3.12 -3.93
C ARG A 92 7.49 -2.50 -3.85
N LEU A 93 7.41 -1.18 -3.92
CA LEU A 93 6.14 -0.45 -3.91
C LEU A 93 5.32 -0.77 -5.17
N ASP A 94 5.95 -0.85 -6.35
CA ASP A 94 5.26 -1.15 -7.62
C ASP A 94 4.53 -2.49 -7.56
N GLY A 95 5.14 -3.53 -7.00
CA GLY A 95 4.50 -4.84 -6.81
C GLY A 95 3.23 -4.75 -5.97
N THR A 96 3.28 -4.01 -4.86
CA THR A 96 2.13 -3.81 -3.97
C THR A 96 1.03 -2.98 -4.65
N VAL A 97 1.40 -1.87 -5.30
CA VAL A 97 0.47 -1.02 -6.06
C VAL A 97 -0.22 -1.81 -7.16
N ARG A 98 0.54 -2.64 -7.87
CA ARG A 98 -0.02 -3.52 -8.92
C ARG A 98 -1.04 -4.50 -8.34
N TRP A 99 -0.73 -5.17 -7.22
CA TRP A 99 -1.66 -6.10 -6.58
C TRP A 99 -2.93 -5.39 -6.13
N VAL A 100 -2.80 -4.27 -5.40
CA VAL A 100 -3.96 -3.48 -4.94
C VAL A 100 -4.83 -3.02 -6.10
N ALA A 101 -4.22 -2.45 -7.14
CA ALA A 101 -4.96 -1.95 -8.30
C ALA A 101 -5.62 -3.08 -9.09
N THR A 102 -4.96 -4.24 -9.23
CA THR A 102 -5.53 -5.40 -9.94
C THR A 102 -6.67 -6.01 -9.14
N THR A 103 -6.53 -6.13 -7.83
CA THR A 103 -7.60 -6.64 -6.94
C THR A 103 -8.80 -5.69 -6.92
N THR A 104 -8.55 -4.38 -6.89
CA THR A 104 -9.60 -3.35 -6.87
C THR A 104 -10.33 -3.22 -8.21
N PHE A 105 -9.57 -3.14 -9.31
CA PHE A 105 -10.08 -2.70 -10.61
C PHE A 105 -10.06 -3.80 -11.68
N GLY A 106 -9.39 -4.92 -11.46
CA GLY A 106 -9.33 -6.04 -12.39
C GLY A 106 -10.63 -6.85 -12.47
N ASP A 107 -10.74 -7.69 -13.48
CA ASP A 107 -11.73 -8.75 -13.49
C ASP A 107 -11.39 -9.81 -12.42
N ARG A 108 -12.35 -10.67 -12.09
CA ARG A 108 -12.18 -11.68 -11.03
C ARG A 108 -11.00 -12.61 -11.29
N ARG A 109 -10.82 -13.00 -12.55
CA ARG A 109 -9.70 -13.86 -12.96
C ARG A 109 -8.36 -13.20 -12.72
N SER A 110 -8.20 -11.94 -13.11
CA SER A 110 -6.97 -11.17 -12.93
C SER A 110 -6.67 -10.92 -11.45
N ALA A 111 -7.66 -10.59 -10.64
CA ALA A 111 -7.51 -10.39 -9.20
C ALA A 111 -7.09 -11.68 -8.49
N THR A 112 -7.74 -12.82 -8.84
CA THR A 112 -7.38 -14.14 -8.30
C THR A 112 -5.96 -14.54 -8.71
N ALA A 113 -5.61 -14.35 -9.99
CA ALA A 113 -4.27 -14.66 -10.48
C ALA A 113 -3.18 -13.81 -9.84
N ALA A 114 -3.45 -12.52 -9.59
CA ALA A 114 -2.53 -11.61 -8.90
C ALA A 114 -2.29 -12.06 -7.45
N SER A 115 -3.34 -12.45 -6.73
CA SER A 115 -3.24 -12.95 -5.35
C SER A 115 -2.51 -14.30 -5.30
N ALA A 116 -2.83 -15.24 -6.18
CA ALA A 116 -2.11 -16.50 -6.30
C ALA A 116 -0.62 -16.31 -6.63
N PHE A 117 -0.28 -15.30 -7.44
CA PHE A 117 1.11 -14.96 -7.71
C PHE A 117 1.84 -14.49 -6.44
N VAL A 118 1.22 -13.62 -5.63
CA VAL A 118 1.80 -13.17 -4.35
C VAL A 118 1.96 -14.34 -3.40
N SER A 119 0.94 -15.21 -3.24
CA SER A 119 1.03 -16.40 -2.38
C SER A 119 2.19 -17.32 -2.77
N ARG A 120 2.44 -17.53 -4.07
CA ARG A 120 3.61 -18.30 -4.54
C ARG A 120 4.94 -17.62 -4.20
N LEU A 121 5.02 -16.30 -4.22
CA LEU A 121 6.22 -15.59 -3.76
C LEU A 121 6.43 -15.80 -2.26
N HIS A 122 5.36 -15.82 -1.48
CA HIS A 122 5.38 -16.03 -0.02
C HIS A 122 5.83 -17.44 0.37
N GLU A 123 5.64 -18.46 -0.47
CA GLU A 123 6.10 -19.85 -0.20
C GLU A 123 7.59 -19.94 0.16
N ARG A 124 8.40 -19.02 -0.34
CA ARG A 124 9.86 -18.98 -0.10
C ARG A 124 10.24 -18.14 1.11
N VAL A 125 9.30 -17.36 1.64
CA VAL A 125 9.55 -16.37 2.69
C VAL A 125 9.30 -17.03 4.05
N THR A 126 10.36 -17.60 4.61
CA THR A 126 10.35 -18.29 5.91
C THR A 126 11.56 -17.86 6.74
N GLY A 127 11.49 -18.03 8.06
CA GLY A 127 12.59 -17.70 8.95
C GLY A 127 12.20 -17.78 10.42
N THR A 128 12.96 -17.08 11.27
CA THR A 128 12.68 -16.99 12.69
C THR A 128 12.62 -15.53 13.16
N TYR A 129 11.90 -15.31 14.22
CA TYR A 129 11.85 -14.04 14.93
C TYR A 129 11.70 -14.28 16.43
N THR A 130 12.04 -13.28 17.24
CA THR A 130 11.81 -13.33 18.68
C THR A 130 10.52 -12.57 18.99
N ASP A 131 9.53 -13.22 19.60
CA ASP A 131 8.26 -12.62 19.98
C ASP A 131 8.38 -11.58 21.10
N ALA A 132 7.27 -10.97 21.52
CA ALA A 132 7.24 -9.97 22.57
C ALA A 132 7.68 -10.55 23.95
N ALA A 133 7.50 -11.85 24.17
CA ALA A 133 7.92 -12.56 25.38
C ALA A 133 9.42 -12.97 25.36
N GLY A 134 10.14 -12.70 24.26
CA GLY A 134 11.54 -13.09 24.11
C GLY A 134 11.74 -14.53 23.62
N ILE A 135 10.68 -15.20 23.17
CA ILE A 135 10.72 -16.59 22.68
C ILE A 135 10.98 -16.58 21.19
N GLU A 136 11.90 -17.45 20.73
CA GLU A 136 12.11 -17.65 19.30
C GLU A 136 10.93 -18.41 18.67
N ARG A 137 10.42 -17.88 17.57
CA ARG A 137 9.32 -18.43 16.78
C ARG A 137 9.75 -18.57 15.33
N THR A 138 9.23 -19.58 14.66
CA THR A 138 9.33 -19.69 13.20
C THR A 138 8.19 -18.90 12.55
N TYR A 139 8.37 -18.45 11.30
CA TYR A 139 7.32 -17.87 10.46
C TYR A 139 7.41 -18.38 9.05
N ALA A 140 6.26 -18.44 8.39
CA ALA A 140 6.13 -18.46 6.93
C ALA A 140 5.20 -17.31 6.52
N ALA A 141 5.52 -16.59 5.43
CA ALA A 141 4.72 -15.43 5.03
C ALA A 141 3.28 -15.77 4.60
N ASN A 142 2.99 -17.08 4.38
CA ASN A 142 1.64 -17.58 4.16
C ASN A 142 0.95 -18.07 5.45
N ASP A 143 1.56 -17.90 6.62
CA ASP A 143 0.87 -18.18 7.88
C ASP A 143 -0.36 -17.28 8.01
N GLU A 144 -1.51 -17.86 8.35
CA GLU A 144 -2.78 -17.15 8.40
C GLU A 144 -2.73 -15.94 9.33
N GLN A 145 -2.08 -16.06 10.48
CA GLN A 145 -1.93 -14.97 11.45
C GLN A 145 -1.18 -13.78 10.85
N LEU A 146 -0.11 -14.02 10.06
CA LEU A 146 0.64 -12.96 9.39
C LEU A 146 -0.14 -12.34 8.24
N LEU A 147 -0.85 -13.16 7.46
CA LEU A 147 -1.72 -12.67 6.38
C LEU A 147 -2.86 -11.81 6.93
N ARG A 148 -3.47 -12.23 8.06
CA ARG A 148 -4.53 -11.50 8.77
C ARG A 148 -4.00 -10.15 9.28
N TRP A 149 -2.88 -10.14 9.99
CA TRP A 149 -2.25 -8.90 10.45
C TRP A 149 -2.00 -7.91 9.31
N VAL A 150 -1.40 -8.39 8.21
CA VAL A 150 -1.10 -7.53 7.05
C VAL A 150 -2.39 -7.02 6.41
N HIS A 151 -3.43 -7.86 6.29
CA HIS A 151 -4.74 -7.45 5.77
C HIS A 151 -5.38 -6.37 6.64
N ASP A 152 -5.38 -6.55 7.96
CA ASP A 152 -6.00 -5.63 8.92
C ASP A 152 -5.24 -4.31 8.98
N ALA A 153 -3.91 -4.36 9.07
CA ALA A 153 -3.05 -3.17 9.05
C ALA A 153 -3.23 -2.36 7.76
N PHE A 154 -3.40 -3.04 6.62
CA PHE A 154 -3.67 -2.42 5.35
C PHE A 154 -5.07 -1.78 5.32
N THR A 155 -6.09 -2.52 5.76
CA THR A 155 -7.48 -2.07 5.81
C THR A 155 -7.62 -0.83 6.69
N GLU A 156 -7.05 -0.84 7.91
CA GLU A 156 -7.01 0.31 8.82
C GLU A 156 -6.27 1.50 8.22
N ALA A 157 -5.12 1.26 7.57
CA ALA A 157 -4.33 2.31 6.96
C ALA A 157 -5.09 3.04 5.85
N PHE A 158 -5.78 2.29 4.99
CA PHE A 158 -6.52 2.84 3.86
C PHE A 158 -7.81 3.53 4.32
N LEU A 159 -8.56 2.89 5.21
CA LEU A 159 -9.74 3.49 5.80
C LEU A 159 -9.42 4.79 6.54
N GLY A 160 -8.42 4.78 7.42
CA GLY A 160 -8.03 5.94 8.22
C GLY A 160 -7.50 7.10 7.39
N ALA A 161 -6.73 6.83 6.33
CA ALA A 161 -6.29 7.85 5.39
C ALA A 161 -7.48 8.43 4.61
N HIS A 162 -8.38 7.59 4.12
CA HIS A 162 -9.54 8.04 3.37
C HIS A 162 -10.51 8.85 4.25
N THR A 163 -10.77 8.41 5.46
CA THR A 163 -11.61 9.15 6.45
C THR A 163 -11.04 10.53 6.74
N THR A 164 -9.71 10.66 6.75
CA THR A 164 -9.06 11.96 7.04
C THR A 164 -9.09 12.93 5.85
N TRP A 165 -8.92 12.43 4.62
CA TRP A 165 -8.73 13.29 3.42
C TRP A 165 -9.64 12.96 2.24
N GLY A 166 -10.35 11.83 2.25
CA GLY A 166 -11.23 11.40 1.18
C GLY A 166 -12.60 12.07 1.19
N LYS A 167 -13.41 11.68 0.24
CA LYS A 167 -14.84 12.00 0.16
C LYS A 167 -15.62 10.99 1.04
N PRO A 168 -16.90 11.23 1.33
CA PRO A 168 -17.74 10.25 1.99
C PRO A 168 -17.69 8.88 1.29
N ILE A 169 -17.53 7.81 2.08
CA ILE A 169 -17.47 6.43 1.57
C ILE A 169 -18.91 5.95 1.34
N PRO A 170 -19.26 5.40 0.17
CA PRO A 170 -20.55 4.76 -0.05
C PRO A 170 -20.81 3.67 0.98
N GLY A 171 -21.89 3.77 1.75
CA GLY A 171 -22.19 2.82 2.83
C GLY A 171 -21.31 2.92 4.07
N GLY A 172 -20.40 3.91 4.14
CA GLY A 172 -19.55 4.17 5.30
C GLY A 172 -18.35 3.22 5.43
N GLY A 173 -17.67 3.32 6.59
CA GLY A 173 -16.45 2.53 6.87
C GLY A 173 -16.72 1.02 6.91
N ASP A 174 -17.84 0.60 7.49
CA ASP A 174 -18.22 -0.82 7.55
C ASP A 174 -18.41 -1.43 6.15
N ALA A 175 -18.93 -0.66 5.19
CA ALA A 175 -19.05 -1.12 3.81
C ALA A 175 -17.67 -1.37 3.20
N TYR A 176 -16.70 -0.48 3.44
CA TYR A 176 -15.33 -0.67 2.97
C TYR A 176 -14.69 -1.92 3.58
N VAL A 177 -14.75 -2.09 4.91
CA VAL A 177 -14.17 -3.26 5.59
C VAL A 177 -14.79 -4.55 5.08
N ARG A 178 -16.11 -4.61 5.00
CA ARG A 178 -16.86 -5.78 4.50
C ARG A 178 -16.54 -6.12 3.05
N GLU A 179 -16.49 -5.14 2.18
CA GLU A 179 -16.14 -5.36 0.78
C GLU A 179 -14.67 -5.80 0.65
N TRP A 180 -13.73 -5.09 1.31
CA TRP A 180 -12.30 -5.37 1.21
C TRP A 180 -11.91 -6.71 1.85
N ALA A 181 -12.74 -7.30 2.73
CA ALA A 181 -12.60 -8.66 3.24
C ALA A 181 -12.40 -9.69 2.10
N GLN A 182 -12.95 -9.44 0.89
CA GLN A 182 -12.71 -10.27 -0.28
C GLN A 182 -11.23 -10.34 -0.68
N ALA A 183 -10.49 -9.26 -0.52
CA ALA A 183 -9.04 -9.23 -0.77
C ALA A 183 -8.27 -10.09 0.24
N GLY A 184 -8.68 -10.06 1.52
CA GLY A 184 -8.15 -10.96 2.55
C GLY A 184 -8.37 -12.44 2.20
N ARG A 185 -9.59 -12.81 1.81
CA ARG A 185 -9.90 -14.18 1.37
C ARG A 185 -9.07 -14.63 0.18
N LEU A 186 -8.85 -13.75 -0.80
CA LEU A 186 -7.99 -14.04 -1.95
C LEU A 186 -6.53 -14.29 -1.55
N MET A 187 -6.09 -13.75 -0.43
CA MET A 187 -4.75 -13.98 0.13
C MET A 187 -4.70 -15.16 1.10
N GLY A 188 -5.82 -15.79 1.45
CA GLY A 188 -5.87 -16.94 2.35
C GLY A 188 -6.27 -16.62 3.79
N VAL A 189 -6.76 -15.41 4.07
CA VAL A 189 -7.31 -15.07 5.38
C VAL A 189 -8.70 -15.71 5.53
N THR A 190 -8.86 -16.55 6.55
CA THR A 190 -10.16 -17.11 6.92
C THR A 190 -10.93 -16.06 7.71
N ASP A 191 -12.20 -15.80 7.34
CA ASP A 191 -13.10 -14.87 8.03
C ASP A 191 -12.46 -13.50 8.41
N PRO A 192 -11.97 -12.71 7.41
CA PRO A 192 -11.46 -11.39 7.68
C PRO A 192 -12.57 -10.48 8.23
N PRO A 193 -12.23 -9.41 9.00
CA PRO A 193 -13.23 -8.54 9.63
C PRO A 193 -14.17 -7.92 8.59
N THR A 194 -15.43 -7.72 8.96
CA THR A 194 -16.49 -7.18 8.09
C THR A 194 -17.12 -5.89 8.62
N SER A 195 -16.61 -5.37 9.73
CA SER A 195 -16.98 -4.07 10.30
C SER A 195 -15.76 -3.36 10.87
N VAL A 196 -15.85 -2.05 11.01
CA VAL A 196 -14.80 -1.23 11.64
C VAL A 196 -14.56 -1.67 13.09
N ALA A 197 -15.61 -2.02 13.80
CA ALA A 197 -15.50 -2.50 15.19
C ALA A 197 -14.72 -3.82 15.27
N ALA A 198 -15.02 -4.79 14.39
CA ALA A 198 -14.28 -6.05 14.33
C ALA A 198 -12.83 -5.83 13.94
N LEU A 199 -12.55 -5.00 12.92
CA LEU A 199 -11.19 -4.64 12.51
C LEU A 199 -10.39 -4.05 13.69
N HIS A 200 -10.96 -3.10 14.42
CA HIS A 200 -10.27 -2.48 15.56
C HIS A 200 -10.06 -3.45 16.72
N ALA A 201 -11.00 -4.40 16.95
CA ALA A 201 -10.82 -5.45 17.96
C ALA A 201 -9.64 -6.36 17.60
N GLU A 202 -9.58 -6.88 16.38
CA GLU A 202 -8.47 -7.71 15.89
C GLU A 202 -7.14 -6.95 15.94
N MET A 203 -7.10 -5.71 15.47
CA MET A 203 -5.89 -4.87 15.57
C MET A 203 -5.43 -4.67 17.03
N SER A 204 -6.36 -4.56 17.99
CA SER A 204 -6.02 -4.42 19.41
C SER A 204 -5.46 -5.71 19.99
N GLU A 205 -5.95 -6.87 19.56
CA GLU A 205 -5.41 -8.18 19.95
C GLU A 205 -3.97 -8.32 19.48
N PHE A 206 -3.68 -8.00 18.21
CA PHE A 206 -2.32 -8.02 17.66
C PHE A 206 -1.36 -7.06 18.35
N LEU A 207 -1.83 -5.95 18.91
CA LEU A 207 -0.97 -5.03 19.66
C LEU A 207 -0.37 -5.66 20.91
N SER A 208 -0.99 -6.70 21.50
CA SER A 208 -0.41 -7.45 22.61
C SER A 208 0.85 -8.24 22.19
N GLU A 209 0.98 -8.56 20.92
CA GLU A 209 2.12 -9.25 20.31
C GLU A 209 3.14 -8.27 19.69
N ALA A 210 2.80 -6.97 19.64
CA ALA A 210 3.64 -5.96 19.04
C ALA A 210 5.01 -5.88 19.73
N LYS A 211 6.06 -5.87 18.91
CA LYS A 211 7.43 -5.70 19.37
C LYS A 211 8.15 -4.68 18.49
N VAL A 212 8.82 -3.76 19.15
CA VAL A 212 9.69 -2.80 18.48
C VAL A 212 11.14 -3.16 18.78
N ASP A 213 11.79 -3.73 17.80
CA ASP A 213 13.22 -4.06 17.81
C ASP A 213 14.01 -3.15 16.85
N ASP A 214 15.28 -3.43 16.67
CA ASP A 214 16.14 -2.64 15.78
C ASP A 214 15.67 -2.67 14.32
N ARG A 215 15.09 -3.78 13.84
CA ARG A 215 14.53 -3.90 12.48
C ARG A 215 13.39 -2.91 12.26
N VAL A 216 12.49 -2.77 13.24
CA VAL A 216 11.40 -1.79 13.20
C VAL A 216 11.95 -0.37 13.18
N LEU A 217 12.92 -0.07 14.08
CA LEU A 217 13.52 1.26 14.18
C LEU A 217 14.27 1.65 12.89
N GLU A 218 14.97 0.72 12.27
CA GLU A 218 15.63 0.92 10.98
C GLU A 218 14.63 1.19 9.86
N THR A 219 13.58 0.38 9.80
CA THR A 219 12.52 0.55 8.79
C THR A 219 11.80 1.89 8.96
N VAL A 220 11.49 2.29 10.20
CA VAL A 220 10.89 3.60 10.48
C VAL A 220 11.82 4.76 10.08
N ARG A 221 13.14 4.64 10.34
CA ARG A 221 14.14 5.64 9.91
C ARG A 221 14.20 5.73 8.39
N PHE A 222 14.21 4.58 7.71
CA PHE A 222 14.17 4.50 6.26
C PHE A 222 12.89 5.12 5.70
N LEU A 223 11.71 4.74 6.21
CA LEU A 223 10.42 5.30 5.77
C LEU A 223 10.32 6.81 6.00
N ARG A 224 11.00 7.35 6.99
CA ARG A 224 11.06 8.80 7.19
C ARG A 224 11.82 9.52 6.08
N ARG A 225 12.84 8.89 5.50
CA ARG A 225 13.73 9.48 4.46
C ARG A 225 14.16 8.44 3.44
N PRO A 226 13.25 7.98 2.56
CA PRO A 226 13.56 6.88 1.62
C PRO A 226 14.41 7.33 0.41
N GLY A 227 14.98 8.53 0.42
CA GLY A 227 15.87 8.99 -0.65
C GLY A 227 15.20 9.16 -2.02
N LEU A 228 13.90 9.49 -2.05
CA LEU A 228 13.17 9.61 -3.32
C LEU A 228 13.67 10.79 -4.15
N PRO A 229 13.83 10.64 -5.48
CA PRO A 229 14.35 11.68 -6.36
C PRO A 229 13.30 12.75 -6.72
N GLY A 230 13.78 13.94 -7.08
CA GLY A 230 12.98 14.99 -7.68
C GLY A 230 11.80 15.46 -6.85
N LEU A 231 10.67 15.77 -7.47
CA LEU A 231 9.47 16.29 -6.80
C LEU A 231 8.89 15.32 -5.77
N THR A 232 9.03 14.01 -5.98
CA THR A 232 8.59 13.01 -5.00
C THR A 232 9.33 13.15 -3.68
N GLY A 233 10.64 13.46 -3.70
CA GLY A 233 11.43 13.72 -2.50
C GLY A 233 11.00 14.98 -1.75
N VAL A 234 10.44 15.99 -2.43
CA VAL A 234 9.91 17.21 -1.82
C VAL A 234 8.53 16.99 -1.20
N VAL A 235 7.65 16.25 -1.87
CA VAL A 235 6.27 16.01 -1.41
C VAL A 235 6.20 14.93 -0.34
N TYR A 236 7.05 13.93 -0.41
CA TYR A 236 7.02 12.77 0.48
C TYR A 236 7.08 13.13 1.99
N PRO A 237 7.94 14.05 2.48
CA PRO A 237 7.95 14.45 3.89
C PRO A 237 6.61 14.99 4.39
N ILE A 238 5.84 15.68 3.51
CA ILE A 238 4.50 16.18 3.82
C ILE A 238 3.54 15.01 3.99
N LEU A 239 3.55 14.05 3.04
CA LEU A 239 2.71 12.84 3.11
C LEU A 239 3.08 11.97 4.32
N PHE A 240 4.37 11.79 4.61
CA PHE A 240 4.84 11.07 5.79
C PHE A 240 4.37 11.74 7.09
N GLY A 241 4.51 13.07 7.17
CA GLY A 241 4.01 13.83 8.32
C GLY A 241 2.49 13.70 8.49
N GLY A 242 1.73 13.70 7.39
CA GLY A 242 0.30 13.42 7.38
C GLY A 242 -0.01 12.00 7.87
N ALA A 243 0.70 11.01 7.36
CA ALA A 243 0.56 9.62 7.79
C ALA A 243 0.76 9.50 9.32
N VAL A 244 1.86 10.04 9.85
CA VAL A 244 2.14 10.03 11.28
C VAL A 244 1.08 10.79 12.08
N ALA A 245 0.63 11.96 11.61
CA ALA A 245 -0.37 12.77 12.31
C ALA A 245 -1.74 12.09 12.40
N SER A 246 -2.07 11.26 11.41
CA SER A 246 -3.35 10.55 11.30
C SER A 246 -3.35 9.14 11.91
N LEU A 247 -2.19 8.60 12.32
CA LEU A 247 -2.14 7.36 13.08
C LEU A 247 -2.73 7.57 14.48
N ALA A 248 -3.36 6.54 15.03
CA ALA A 248 -3.81 6.52 16.41
C ALA A 248 -2.63 6.66 17.39
N PRO A 249 -2.83 7.27 18.58
CA PRO A 249 -1.74 7.57 19.51
C PRO A 249 -0.94 6.34 19.96
N GLU A 250 -1.59 5.20 20.10
CA GLU A 250 -0.97 3.92 20.50
C GLU A 250 0.06 3.46 19.46
N TYR A 251 -0.27 3.45 18.18
CA TYR A 251 0.66 3.08 17.12
C TYR A 251 1.86 4.04 17.05
N ARG A 252 1.61 5.35 17.19
CA ARG A 252 2.70 6.33 17.20
C ARG A 252 3.66 6.09 18.37
N ARG A 253 3.12 5.79 19.57
CA ARG A 253 3.95 5.53 20.76
C ARG A 253 4.83 4.31 20.54
N LEU A 254 4.25 3.21 20.05
CA LEU A 254 5.01 1.98 19.74
C LEU A 254 6.12 2.25 18.72
N LEU A 255 5.82 2.96 17.63
CA LEU A 255 6.80 3.28 16.58
C LEU A 255 7.81 4.37 16.98
N GLY A 256 7.77 4.90 18.19
CA GLY A 256 8.63 6.01 18.62
C GLY A 256 8.41 7.31 17.83
N LEU A 257 7.23 7.46 17.20
CA LEU A 257 6.89 8.59 16.36
C LEU A 257 6.16 9.68 17.15
N ARG A 258 6.72 10.89 17.14
CA ARG A 258 6.04 12.06 17.72
C ARG A 258 5.11 12.70 16.71
N ARG A 259 3.92 13.15 17.18
CA ARG A 259 3.02 13.93 16.33
C ARG A 259 3.75 15.18 15.82
N PRO A 260 3.72 15.45 14.50
CA PRO A 260 4.31 16.67 13.96
C PRO A 260 3.77 17.94 14.65
N ARG A 261 4.65 18.90 14.93
CA ARG A 261 4.27 20.20 15.52
C ARG A 261 3.72 21.18 14.50
N TRP A 262 3.95 20.92 13.21
CA TRP A 262 3.42 21.70 12.09
C TRP A 262 2.07 21.13 11.62
N PRO A 263 1.27 21.90 10.88
CA PRO A 263 -0.10 21.50 10.49
C PRO A 263 -0.09 20.41 9.39
N ALA A 264 0.45 19.23 9.75
CA ALA A 264 0.66 18.10 8.82
C ALA A 264 -0.62 17.67 8.09
N ILE A 265 -1.75 17.60 8.80
CA ILE A 265 -3.04 17.22 8.21
C ILE A 265 -3.45 18.21 7.11
N THR A 266 -3.35 19.52 7.39
CA THR A 266 -3.73 20.57 6.44
C THR A 266 -2.80 20.61 5.23
N LEU A 267 -1.47 20.56 5.45
CA LEU A 267 -0.51 20.57 4.34
C LEU A 267 -0.62 19.31 3.48
N THR A 268 -0.90 18.15 4.07
CA THR A 268 -1.20 16.94 3.33
C THR A 268 -2.47 17.10 2.50
N ARG A 269 -3.53 17.73 3.04
CA ARG A 269 -4.76 18.02 2.29
C ARG A 269 -4.48 18.88 1.06
N ILE A 270 -3.66 19.92 1.22
CA ILE A 270 -3.25 20.79 0.11
C ILE A 270 -2.44 20.01 -0.91
N ALA A 271 -1.47 19.20 -0.49
CA ALA A 271 -0.65 18.40 -1.39
C ALA A 271 -1.49 17.40 -2.20
N LEU A 272 -2.47 16.74 -1.56
CA LEU A 272 -3.40 15.83 -2.23
C LEU A 272 -4.34 16.59 -3.20
N ALA A 273 -4.83 17.78 -2.83
CA ALA A 273 -5.66 18.61 -3.71
C ALA A 273 -4.89 19.05 -4.95
N VAL A 274 -3.64 19.49 -4.79
CA VAL A 274 -2.73 19.78 -5.93
C VAL A 274 -2.50 18.51 -6.77
N GLY A 275 -2.32 17.38 -6.12
CA GLY A 275 -2.19 16.08 -6.79
C GLY A 275 -3.40 15.75 -7.66
N VAL A 276 -4.64 16.02 -7.19
CA VAL A 276 -5.87 15.82 -8.00
C VAL A 276 -5.86 16.72 -9.23
N VAL A 277 -5.44 17.98 -9.09
CA VAL A 277 -5.37 18.92 -10.25
C VAL A 277 -4.34 18.46 -11.27
N VAL A 278 -3.18 17.97 -10.83
CA VAL A 278 -2.06 17.59 -11.71
C VAL A 278 -2.26 16.21 -12.35
N LEU A 279 -2.78 15.24 -11.60
CA LEU A 279 -2.89 13.83 -12.03
C LEU A 279 -4.30 13.49 -12.56
N GLY A 280 -5.27 14.32 -12.26
CA GLY A 280 -6.68 14.08 -12.50
C GLY A 280 -7.38 13.35 -11.34
N PRO A 281 -8.73 13.44 -11.30
CA PRO A 281 -9.54 12.85 -10.23
C PRO A 281 -9.71 11.33 -10.34
N VAL A 282 -9.47 10.75 -11.50
CA VAL A 282 -9.67 9.32 -11.81
C VAL A 282 -8.34 8.70 -12.22
N SER A 283 -7.93 7.63 -11.59
CA SER A 283 -6.69 6.94 -11.89
C SER A 283 -6.72 6.26 -13.27
N PRO A 284 -5.57 6.02 -13.93
CA PRO A 284 -5.53 5.22 -15.16
C PRO A 284 -6.10 3.81 -14.98
N SER A 285 -5.88 3.17 -13.83
CA SER A 285 -6.42 1.85 -13.51
C SER A 285 -7.96 1.85 -13.49
N GLU A 286 -8.54 2.84 -12.83
CA GLU A 286 -9.98 3.01 -12.73
C GLU A 286 -10.61 3.32 -14.11
N ARG A 287 -9.99 4.21 -14.91
CA ARG A 287 -10.46 4.48 -16.31
C ARG A 287 -10.48 3.21 -17.16
N ASN A 288 -9.45 2.38 -17.08
CA ASN A 288 -9.39 1.13 -17.82
C ASN A 288 -10.47 0.13 -17.36
N ALA A 289 -10.74 0.06 -16.06
CA ALA A 289 -11.83 -0.76 -15.53
C ALA A 289 -13.21 -0.25 -16.00
N HIS A 290 -13.43 1.05 -16.01
CA HIS A 290 -14.65 1.63 -16.58
C HIS A 290 -14.82 1.27 -18.07
N ALA A 291 -13.74 1.32 -18.87
CA ALA A 291 -13.76 0.94 -20.28
C ALA A 291 -14.12 -0.55 -20.45
N ARG A 292 -13.58 -1.45 -19.61
CA ARG A 292 -13.97 -2.87 -19.60
C ARG A 292 -15.45 -3.03 -19.30
N ILE A 293 -15.96 -2.42 -18.24
CA ILE A 293 -17.35 -2.56 -17.81
C ILE A 293 -18.31 -2.02 -18.88
N ALA A 294 -17.98 -0.88 -19.50
CA ALA A 294 -18.77 -0.32 -20.60
C ALA A 294 -18.82 -1.27 -21.82
N ARG A 295 -17.66 -1.84 -22.20
CA ARG A 295 -17.59 -2.84 -23.29
C ARG A 295 -18.42 -4.10 -22.99
N LEU A 296 -18.46 -4.56 -21.75
CA LEU A 296 -19.28 -5.71 -21.36
C LEU A 296 -20.77 -5.40 -21.38
N ALA A 297 -21.17 -4.18 -21.01
CA ALA A 297 -22.56 -3.73 -21.07
C ALA A 297 -23.08 -3.63 -22.51
N SER A 298 -22.22 -3.23 -23.46
CA SER A 298 -22.60 -3.11 -24.89
C SER A 298 -22.72 -4.45 -25.65
N ARG A 299 -22.30 -5.56 -25.01
CA ARG A 299 -22.41 -6.93 -25.56
C ARG A 299 -23.64 -7.70 -25.11
N ARG A 300 -24.39 -7.14 -24.17
CA ARG A 300 -25.67 -7.66 -23.66
C ARG A 300 -26.84 -7.00 -24.36
#